data_190e9c51eddad6fd80728275dcc999e4
#
_entry.id   190e9c51eddad6fd80728275dcc999e4
#
_cell.length_a   1.000
_cell.length_b   1.000
_cell.length_c   1.000
_cell.angle_alpha   90.00
_cell.angle_beta   90.00
_cell.angle_gamma   90.00
#
_symmetry.space_group_name_H-M   'P 1'
#
loop_
_entity.id
_entity.type
_entity.pdbx_description
1 polymer ?
#
loop_
_entity_poly.entity_id
_entity_poly.type
_entity_poly.pdbx_seq_one_letter_code
_entity_poly.pdbx_strand_id
1 'polypeptide(L)'
;MGEWKSVQVGELGKIITGKTPKTSISDNYGGHIPFLTPSDDMSVKYVRKTAKTLTEKGLSEVKNAILPANSVCVSCIGSDLGKVVITTRSTITNQQINSIVVDEERFDISFVYYAMRILGKKLNFISKTSTAVPIVNKSSFSSYEIKCPSLKEQEQIAVVLSALDEKIAINRTINDNLAA
;
A
#
# COMPACT_ATOMS: atom_id res chain seq x y z
N MET A 1 -3.04 -26.47 -13.66
CA MET A 1 -2.94 -25.01 -13.50
C MET A 1 -4.25 -24.44 -14.01
N GLY A 2 -4.99 -23.73 -13.16
CA GLY A 2 -6.21 -23.05 -13.57
C GLY A 2 -5.91 -21.86 -14.48
N GLU A 3 -6.89 -21.43 -15.26
CA GLU A 3 -6.78 -20.23 -16.10
C GLU A 3 -6.81 -18.98 -15.20
N TRP A 4 -5.81 -18.09 -15.33
CA TRP A 4 -5.77 -16.83 -14.60
C TRP A 4 -6.77 -15.84 -15.21
N LYS A 5 -7.72 -15.39 -14.40
CA LYS A 5 -8.74 -14.44 -14.81
C LYS A 5 -8.22 -13.00 -14.73
N SER A 6 -8.72 -12.12 -15.59
CA SER A 6 -8.54 -10.67 -15.44
C SER A 6 -9.51 -10.16 -14.38
N VAL A 7 -9.00 -9.42 -13.39
CA VAL A 7 -9.76 -8.84 -12.27
C VAL A 7 -9.39 -7.38 -12.15
N GLN A 8 -10.39 -6.50 -12.04
CA GLN A 8 -10.12 -5.08 -11.79
C GLN A 8 -9.65 -4.86 -10.35
N VAL A 9 -8.76 -3.90 -10.13
CA VAL A 9 -8.26 -3.55 -8.79
C VAL A 9 -9.40 -3.20 -7.85
N GLY A 10 -10.46 -2.55 -8.37
CA GLY A 10 -11.65 -2.22 -7.59
C GLY A 10 -12.45 -3.42 -7.09
N GLU A 11 -12.26 -4.61 -7.68
CA GLU A 11 -12.91 -5.87 -7.28
C GLU A 11 -12.13 -6.63 -6.20
N LEU A 12 -10.86 -6.24 -5.93
CA LEU A 12 -10.04 -6.86 -4.90
C LEU A 12 -10.49 -6.53 -3.48
N GLY A 13 -11.36 -5.53 -3.32
CA GLY A 13 -11.88 -5.10 -2.04
C GLY A 13 -12.31 -3.63 -2.06
N LYS A 14 -12.46 -3.03 -0.88
CA LYS A 14 -12.87 -1.63 -0.76
C LYS A 14 -11.70 -0.69 -1.00
N ILE A 15 -11.82 0.19 -2.00
CA ILE A 15 -10.81 1.21 -2.27
C ILE A 15 -11.06 2.47 -1.44
N ILE A 16 -10.04 2.89 -0.69
CA ILE A 16 -10.04 4.08 0.14
C ILE A 16 -8.89 5.00 -0.29
N THR A 17 -9.23 6.22 -0.72
CA THR A 17 -8.23 7.28 -0.92
C THR A 17 -7.99 7.96 0.41
N GLY A 18 -6.73 8.17 0.75
CA GLY A 18 -6.34 8.83 1.99
C GLY A 18 -6.81 10.28 2.08
N LYS A 19 -6.77 10.83 3.29
CA LYS A 19 -7.12 12.22 3.59
C LYS A 19 -6.14 12.79 4.60
N THR A 20 -5.86 14.08 4.48
CA THR A 20 -4.98 14.81 5.40
C THR A 20 -5.84 15.70 6.30
N PRO A 21 -5.75 15.57 7.64
CA PRO A 21 -6.35 16.53 8.58
C PRO A 21 -5.78 17.93 8.35
N LYS A 22 -6.47 18.95 8.81
CA LYS A 22 -6.01 20.34 8.66
C LYS A 22 -4.61 20.52 9.28
N THR A 23 -3.63 20.83 8.43
CA THR A 23 -2.22 20.98 8.83
C THR A 23 -1.95 22.21 9.69
N SER A 24 -2.83 23.22 9.61
CA SER A 24 -2.78 24.42 10.46
C SER A 24 -3.14 24.17 11.92
N ILE A 25 -3.70 23.01 12.25
CA ILE A 25 -4.09 22.64 13.62
C ILE A 25 -3.05 21.63 14.13
N SER A 26 -2.10 22.12 14.93
CA SER A 26 -1.03 21.31 15.52
C SER A 26 -1.55 20.13 16.36
N ASP A 27 -2.66 20.32 17.07
CA ASP A 27 -3.31 19.31 17.93
C ASP A 27 -3.83 18.08 17.16
N ASN A 28 -3.89 18.15 15.83
CA ASN A 28 -4.25 16.99 15.00
C ASN A 28 -3.11 15.96 14.92
N TYR A 29 -1.89 16.35 15.27
CA TYR A 29 -0.66 15.57 15.03
C TYR A 29 0.05 15.24 16.35
N GLY A 30 0.99 14.25 16.28
CA GLY A 30 1.82 13.88 17.43
C GLY A 30 1.19 12.85 18.38
N GLY A 31 0.08 12.22 18.01
CA GLY A 31 -0.55 11.15 18.77
C GLY A 31 0.04 9.76 18.46
N HIS A 32 -0.81 8.72 18.52
CA HIS A 32 -0.38 7.33 18.35
C HIS A 32 -0.86 6.66 17.06
N ILE A 33 -1.70 7.33 16.26
CA ILE A 33 -2.28 6.79 15.04
C ILE A 33 -1.32 7.05 13.88
N PRO A 34 -0.81 6.02 13.18
CA PRO A 34 0.08 6.22 12.05
C PRO A 34 -0.57 7.05 10.95
N PHE A 35 0.21 7.99 10.40
CA PHE A 35 -0.18 8.79 9.25
C PHE A 35 0.83 8.57 8.12
N LEU A 36 0.51 7.63 7.23
CA LEU A 36 1.37 7.19 6.14
C LEU A 36 1.31 8.15 4.95
N THR A 37 2.47 8.52 4.45
CA THR A 37 2.65 9.35 3.25
C THR A 37 3.70 8.72 2.33
N PRO A 38 3.79 9.08 1.04
CA PRO A 38 4.83 8.53 0.15
C PRO A 38 6.27 8.86 0.56
N SER A 39 6.48 9.85 1.44
CA SER A 39 7.80 10.17 2.00
C SER A 39 8.25 9.25 3.14
N ASP A 40 7.34 8.42 3.66
CA ASP A 40 7.72 7.35 4.59
C ASP A 40 8.45 6.21 3.88
N ASP A 41 9.12 5.35 4.64
CA ASP A 41 9.77 4.17 4.06
C ASP A 41 8.75 3.17 3.52
N MET A 42 8.50 3.26 2.21
CA MET A 42 7.69 2.31 1.46
C MET A 42 8.53 1.26 0.71
N SER A 43 9.78 1.05 1.09
CA SER A 43 10.64 -0.03 0.55
C SER A 43 10.43 -1.38 1.26
N VAL A 44 9.76 -1.36 2.41
CA VAL A 44 9.40 -2.53 3.23
C VAL A 44 8.04 -3.09 2.86
N LYS A 45 7.81 -4.38 3.12
CA LYS A 45 6.48 -4.99 2.93
C LYS A 45 5.47 -4.47 3.94
N TYR A 46 5.85 -4.41 5.23
CA TYR A 46 4.98 -4.01 6.33
C TYR A 46 5.45 -2.69 6.92
N VAL A 47 4.60 -1.65 6.84
CA VAL A 47 4.88 -0.37 7.48
C VAL A 47 4.58 -0.47 8.98
N ARG A 48 5.61 -0.32 9.80
CA ARG A 48 5.52 -0.40 11.28
C ARG A 48 5.57 0.97 11.94
N LYS A 49 6.24 1.94 11.30
CA LYS A 49 6.42 3.30 11.79
C LYS A 49 6.20 4.29 10.65
N THR A 50 5.70 5.46 10.98
CA THR A 50 5.54 6.61 10.08
C THR A 50 6.22 7.82 10.71
N ALA A 51 6.70 8.74 9.89
CA ALA A 51 7.34 9.97 10.35
C ALA A 51 6.34 10.88 11.09
N LYS A 52 5.07 10.81 10.72
CA LYS A 52 3.99 11.57 11.34
C LYS A 52 2.95 10.64 11.91
N THR A 53 2.31 11.09 13.00
CA THR A 53 1.18 10.41 13.62
C THR A 53 0.04 11.40 13.86
N LEU A 54 -1.17 10.89 14.02
CA LEU A 54 -2.35 11.67 14.34
C LEU A 54 -2.80 11.42 15.79
N THR A 55 -3.42 12.44 16.38
CA THR A 55 -4.19 12.33 17.62
C THR A 55 -5.61 11.83 17.30
N GLU A 56 -6.40 11.52 18.32
CA GLU A 56 -7.84 11.23 18.16
C GLU A 56 -8.60 12.41 17.54
N LYS A 57 -8.17 13.66 17.84
CA LYS A 57 -8.72 14.87 17.21
C LYS A 57 -8.45 14.88 15.70
N GLY A 58 -7.20 14.63 15.31
CA GLY A 58 -6.84 14.54 13.88
C GLY A 58 -7.56 13.40 13.17
N LEU A 59 -7.69 12.24 13.82
CA LEU A 59 -8.47 11.12 13.28
C LEU A 59 -9.93 11.50 13.05
N SER A 60 -10.55 12.25 13.96
CA SER A 60 -11.97 12.63 13.87
C SER A 60 -12.29 13.42 12.60
N GLU A 61 -11.34 14.23 12.10
CA GLU A 61 -11.49 14.98 10.83
C GLU A 61 -11.50 14.09 9.58
N VAL A 62 -10.88 12.91 9.67
CA VAL A 62 -10.64 12.01 8.53
C VAL A 62 -11.11 10.57 8.78
N LYS A 63 -11.99 10.37 9.75
CA LYS A 63 -12.46 9.03 10.18
C LYS A 63 -12.95 8.12 9.05
N ASN A 64 -13.47 8.69 7.97
CA ASN A 64 -13.95 7.94 6.81
C ASN A 64 -12.81 7.38 5.92
N ALA A 65 -11.55 7.75 6.22
CA ALA A 65 -10.36 7.28 5.52
C ALA A 65 -9.50 6.35 6.38
N ILE A 66 -10.03 5.90 7.52
CA ILE A 66 -9.32 4.92 8.36
C ILE A 66 -9.21 3.58 7.65
N LEU A 67 -8.01 3.04 7.68
CA LEU A 67 -7.67 1.72 7.15
C LEU A 67 -7.49 0.75 8.31
N PRO A 68 -8.05 -0.45 8.26
CA PRO A 68 -7.69 -1.51 9.19
C PRO A 68 -6.24 -1.99 8.96
N ALA A 69 -5.72 -2.81 9.88
CA ALA A 69 -4.53 -3.62 9.61
C ALA A 69 -4.74 -4.45 8.34
N ASN A 70 -3.64 -4.86 7.71
CA ASN A 70 -3.64 -5.68 6.50
C ASN A 70 -4.19 -4.98 5.24
N SER A 71 -4.33 -3.66 5.25
CA SER A 71 -4.68 -2.91 4.03
C SER A 71 -3.46 -2.72 3.14
N VAL A 72 -3.62 -2.94 1.83
CA VAL A 72 -2.56 -2.74 0.82
C VAL A 72 -2.61 -1.29 0.34
N CYS A 73 -1.56 -0.52 0.62
CA CYS A 73 -1.45 0.90 0.31
C CYS A 73 -0.52 1.12 -0.88
N VAL A 74 -0.97 1.89 -1.87
CA VAL A 74 -0.23 2.17 -3.12
C VAL A 74 -0.08 3.67 -3.30
N SER A 75 1.15 4.16 -3.47
CA SER A 75 1.37 5.56 -3.81
C SER A 75 0.97 5.83 -5.27
N CYS A 76 0.22 6.90 -5.49
CA CYS A 76 -0.47 7.18 -6.75
C CYS A 76 -0.06 8.51 -7.39
N ILE A 77 1.04 9.13 -6.94
CA ILE A 77 1.46 10.44 -7.45
C ILE A 77 2.99 10.61 -7.40
N GLY A 78 3.51 11.38 -8.35
CA GLY A 78 4.90 11.85 -8.35
C GLY A 78 5.94 10.76 -8.63
N SER A 79 7.18 11.03 -8.21
CA SER A 79 8.32 10.12 -8.36
C SER A 79 8.15 8.79 -7.61
N ASP A 80 7.34 8.81 -6.57
CA ASP A 80 7.06 7.66 -5.70
C ASP A 80 5.89 6.79 -6.17
N LEU A 81 5.32 7.11 -7.34
CA LEU A 81 4.23 6.35 -7.94
C LEU A 81 4.54 4.84 -7.98
N GLY A 82 3.62 4.03 -7.47
CA GLY A 82 3.70 2.58 -7.53
C GLY A 82 4.50 1.92 -6.41
N LYS A 83 4.93 2.65 -5.37
CA LYS A 83 5.39 2.04 -4.11
C LYS A 83 4.22 1.41 -3.37
N VAL A 84 4.44 0.23 -2.77
CA VAL A 84 3.39 -0.55 -2.13
C VAL A 84 3.84 -1.04 -0.77
N VAL A 85 2.97 -0.88 0.24
CA VAL A 85 3.15 -1.42 1.60
C VAL A 85 1.85 -2.00 2.15
N ILE A 86 1.95 -2.81 3.20
CA ILE A 86 0.82 -3.33 3.98
C ILE A 86 0.81 -2.66 5.35
N THR A 87 -0.36 -2.22 5.81
CA THR A 87 -0.53 -1.68 7.16
C THR A 87 -0.48 -2.78 8.21
N THR A 88 0.14 -2.51 9.38
CA THR A 88 0.22 -3.47 10.50
C THR A 88 -0.82 -3.20 11.59
N ARG A 89 -1.47 -2.04 11.54
CA ARG A 89 -2.51 -1.59 12.47
C ARG A 89 -3.38 -0.52 11.82
N SER A 90 -4.42 -0.08 12.50
CA SER A 90 -5.24 1.05 12.02
C SER A 90 -4.37 2.24 11.66
N THR A 91 -4.52 2.72 10.42
CA THR A 91 -3.64 3.72 9.80
C THR A 91 -4.47 4.71 8.99
N ILE A 92 -4.06 5.96 8.95
CA ILE A 92 -4.55 6.97 7.99
C ILE A 92 -3.46 7.21 6.96
N THR A 93 -3.84 7.41 5.70
CA THR A 93 -2.92 7.82 4.64
C THR A 93 -3.27 9.21 4.12
N ASN A 94 -2.32 9.89 3.46
CA ASN A 94 -2.64 11.11 2.76
C ASN A 94 -3.32 10.83 1.41
N GLN A 95 -3.82 11.88 0.74
CA GLN A 95 -4.55 11.78 -0.54
C GLN A 95 -3.70 11.29 -1.73
N GLN A 96 -2.39 11.13 -1.55
CA GLN A 96 -1.48 10.60 -2.56
C GLN A 96 -1.46 9.06 -2.59
N ILE A 97 -2.14 8.42 -1.66
CA ILE A 97 -2.20 6.98 -1.51
C ILE A 97 -3.64 6.51 -1.74
N ASN A 98 -3.80 5.53 -2.63
CA ASN A 98 -5.00 4.70 -2.71
C ASN A 98 -4.72 3.37 -2.02
N SER A 99 -5.68 2.91 -1.21
CA SER A 99 -5.52 1.70 -0.41
C SER A 99 -6.64 0.72 -0.70
N ILE A 100 -6.31 -0.56 -0.64
CA ILE A 100 -7.23 -1.68 -0.82
C ILE A 100 -7.43 -2.33 0.54
N VAL A 101 -8.63 -2.26 1.10
CA VAL A 101 -9.07 -3.15 2.18
C VAL A 101 -9.52 -4.43 1.49
N VAL A 102 -8.62 -5.43 1.51
CA VAL A 102 -8.77 -6.65 0.70
C VAL A 102 -9.98 -7.46 1.15
N ASP A 103 -10.72 -8.00 0.20
CA ASP A 103 -11.77 -9.00 0.43
C ASP A 103 -11.09 -10.37 0.62
N GLU A 104 -10.81 -10.72 1.87
CA GLU A 104 -10.05 -11.92 2.25
C GLU A 104 -10.80 -13.24 1.97
N GLU A 105 -12.11 -13.19 1.71
CA GLU A 105 -12.86 -14.36 1.27
C GLU A 105 -12.50 -14.79 -0.15
N ARG A 106 -11.97 -13.86 -0.96
CA ARG A 106 -11.69 -14.05 -2.38
C ARG A 106 -10.21 -13.90 -2.74
N PHE A 107 -9.45 -13.14 -1.94
CA PHE A 107 -8.09 -12.74 -2.29
C PHE A 107 -7.13 -12.84 -1.10
N ASP A 108 -5.95 -13.38 -1.33
CA ASP A 108 -4.86 -13.37 -0.36
C ASP A 108 -4.17 -11.98 -0.32
N ILE A 109 -3.99 -11.41 0.87
CA ILE A 109 -3.43 -10.07 1.06
C ILE A 109 -2.02 -9.96 0.49
N SER A 110 -1.16 -10.96 0.72
CA SER A 110 0.21 -10.95 0.23
C SER A 110 0.26 -11.10 -1.28
N PHE A 111 -0.62 -11.92 -1.87
CA PHE A 111 -0.75 -11.99 -3.32
C PHE A 111 -1.16 -10.63 -3.90
N VAL A 112 -2.18 -9.98 -3.33
CA VAL A 112 -2.60 -8.62 -3.76
C VAL A 112 -1.44 -7.63 -3.64
N TYR A 113 -0.69 -7.66 -2.55
CA TYR A 113 0.51 -6.83 -2.39
C TYR A 113 1.51 -7.06 -3.53
N TYR A 114 1.84 -8.31 -3.88
CA TYR A 114 2.80 -8.59 -4.96
C TYR A 114 2.26 -8.19 -6.33
N ALA A 115 0.97 -8.44 -6.59
CA ALA A 115 0.31 -8.00 -7.82
C ALA A 115 0.36 -6.47 -7.96
N MET A 116 0.09 -5.73 -6.87
CA MET A 116 0.19 -4.27 -6.86
C MET A 116 1.63 -3.78 -7.04
N ARG A 117 2.65 -4.48 -6.53
CA ARG A 117 4.06 -4.14 -6.80
C ARG A 117 4.40 -4.27 -8.30
N ILE A 118 3.88 -5.30 -8.98
CA ILE A 118 4.08 -5.47 -10.42
C ILE A 118 3.39 -4.34 -11.19
N LEU A 119 2.12 -4.07 -10.87
CA LEU A 119 1.36 -2.97 -11.46
C LEU A 119 2.04 -1.62 -11.20
N GLY A 120 2.48 -1.38 -9.96
CA GLY A 120 3.15 -0.16 -9.55
C GLY A 120 4.44 0.10 -10.33
N LYS A 121 5.27 -0.93 -10.56
CA LYS A 121 6.46 -0.82 -11.42
C LYS A 121 6.10 -0.42 -12.85
N LYS A 122 5.05 -1.03 -13.42
CA LYS A 122 4.56 -0.69 -14.76
C LYS A 122 4.09 0.77 -14.83
N LEU A 123 3.31 1.21 -13.85
CA LEU A 123 2.82 2.60 -13.78
C LEU A 123 3.97 3.60 -13.62
N ASN A 124 4.95 3.31 -12.76
CA ASN A 124 6.14 4.15 -12.58
C ASN A 124 6.96 4.26 -13.86
N PHE A 125 7.12 3.17 -14.61
CA PHE A 125 7.82 3.18 -15.89
C PHE A 125 7.09 4.08 -16.91
N ILE A 126 5.77 3.92 -17.06
CA ILE A 126 4.95 4.75 -17.97
C ILE A 126 5.04 6.22 -17.56
N SER A 127 5.04 6.50 -16.25
CA SER A 127 5.09 7.88 -15.74
C SER A 127 6.37 8.61 -16.12
N LYS A 128 7.50 7.91 -16.18
CA LYS A 128 8.80 8.48 -16.54
C LYS A 128 8.95 8.78 -18.05
N THR A 129 8.12 8.16 -18.87
CA THR A 129 8.10 8.40 -20.32
C THR A 129 7.06 9.43 -20.73
N SER A 130 6.23 9.92 -19.79
CA SER A 130 5.22 10.96 -20.02
C SER A 130 5.74 12.33 -19.62
N THR A 131 5.36 13.37 -20.37
CA THR A 131 5.71 14.76 -20.07
C THR A 131 4.90 15.38 -18.92
N ALA A 132 3.82 14.72 -18.49
CA ALA A 132 2.99 15.14 -17.38
C ALA A 132 3.22 14.24 -16.16
N VAL A 133 3.24 14.83 -14.95
CA VAL A 133 3.26 14.05 -13.70
C VAL A 133 1.96 13.26 -13.61
N PRO A 134 1.99 11.92 -13.73
CA PRO A 134 0.78 11.15 -13.71
C PRO A 134 0.20 11.14 -12.29
N ILE A 135 -1.06 11.48 -12.21
CA ILE A 135 -1.89 11.30 -11.01
C ILE A 135 -2.82 10.14 -11.30
N VAL A 136 -2.68 9.07 -10.53
CA VAL A 136 -3.61 7.94 -10.59
C VAL A 136 -4.71 8.17 -9.57
N ASN A 137 -5.82 8.79 -10.01
CA ASN A 137 -6.97 9.00 -9.16
C ASN A 137 -7.67 7.66 -8.81
N LYS A 138 -8.61 7.69 -7.86
CA LYS A 138 -9.32 6.49 -7.38
C LYS A 138 -10.00 5.71 -8.50
N SER A 139 -10.66 6.39 -9.43
CA SER A 139 -11.38 5.73 -10.53
C SER A 139 -10.41 5.01 -11.46
N SER A 140 -9.35 5.70 -11.91
CA SER A 140 -8.31 5.09 -12.74
C SER A 140 -7.60 3.94 -12.01
N PHE A 141 -7.32 4.10 -10.69
CA PHE A 141 -6.73 3.03 -9.88
C PHE A 141 -7.61 1.79 -9.85
N SER A 142 -8.92 1.98 -9.64
CA SER A 142 -9.89 0.88 -9.57
C SER A 142 -10.07 0.14 -10.90
N SER A 143 -9.87 0.82 -12.04
CA SER A 143 -10.07 0.24 -13.37
C SER A 143 -8.88 -0.54 -13.93
N TYR A 144 -7.69 -0.46 -13.28
CA TYR A 144 -6.57 -1.29 -13.71
C TYR A 144 -6.87 -2.77 -13.50
N GLU A 145 -6.34 -3.60 -14.38
CA GLU A 145 -6.52 -5.04 -14.34
C GLU A 145 -5.24 -5.76 -13.93
N ILE A 146 -5.43 -6.81 -13.15
CA ILE A 146 -4.39 -7.78 -12.81
C ILE A 146 -4.84 -9.18 -13.22
N LYS A 147 -3.88 -10.08 -13.45
CA LYS A 147 -4.15 -11.50 -13.60
C LYS A 147 -4.20 -12.14 -12.22
N CYS A 148 -5.27 -12.89 -11.98
CA CYS A 148 -5.58 -13.46 -10.67
C CYS A 148 -5.94 -14.96 -10.82
N PRO A 149 -5.21 -15.87 -10.15
CA PRO A 149 -5.53 -17.28 -10.09
C PRO A 149 -6.59 -17.60 -9.03
N SER A 150 -6.87 -18.88 -8.78
CA SER A 150 -7.70 -19.32 -7.65
C SER A 150 -7.09 -18.90 -6.31
N LEU A 151 -7.92 -18.73 -5.26
CA LEU A 151 -7.46 -18.33 -3.93
C LEU A 151 -6.35 -19.26 -3.41
N LYS A 152 -6.52 -20.58 -3.56
CA LYS A 152 -5.50 -21.57 -3.18
C LYS A 152 -4.15 -21.36 -3.89
N GLU A 153 -4.16 -20.98 -5.16
CA GLU A 153 -2.94 -20.71 -5.91
C GLU A 153 -2.34 -19.35 -5.51
N GLN A 154 -3.18 -18.35 -5.18
CA GLN A 154 -2.73 -17.07 -4.62
C GLN A 154 -1.96 -17.28 -3.31
N GLU A 155 -2.50 -18.08 -2.38
CA GLU A 155 -1.86 -18.44 -1.11
C GLU A 155 -0.51 -19.14 -1.32
N GLN A 156 -0.43 -20.08 -2.26
CA GLN A 156 0.83 -20.76 -2.58
C GLN A 156 1.90 -19.78 -3.12
N ILE A 157 1.51 -18.89 -4.01
CA ILE A 157 2.40 -17.83 -4.53
C ILE A 157 2.84 -16.90 -3.39
N ALA A 158 1.89 -16.50 -2.54
CA ALA A 158 2.13 -15.62 -1.40
C ALA A 158 3.14 -16.21 -0.40
N VAL A 159 3.04 -17.49 -0.09
CA VAL A 159 3.98 -18.20 0.80
C VAL A 159 5.40 -18.13 0.25
N VAL A 160 5.61 -18.48 -1.02
CA VAL A 160 6.94 -18.49 -1.63
C VAL A 160 7.55 -17.08 -1.66
N LEU A 161 6.79 -16.09 -2.12
CA LEU A 161 7.28 -14.72 -2.23
C LEU A 161 7.51 -14.08 -0.85
N SER A 162 6.68 -14.38 0.14
CA SER A 162 6.86 -13.88 1.51
C SER A 162 8.11 -14.45 2.16
N ALA A 163 8.40 -15.73 1.97
CA ALA A 163 9.64 -16.34 2.47
C ALA A 163 10.91 -15.68 1.88
N LEU A 164 10.85 -15.28 0.59
CA LEU A 164 11.95 -14.53 -0.03
C LEU A 164 12.09 -13.12 0.56
N ASP A 165 11.00 -12.39 0.76
CA ASP A 165 11.02 -11.06 1.37
C ASP A 165 11.54 -11.12 2.82
N GLU A 166 11.15 -12.13 3.60
CA GLU A 166 11.66 -12.35 4.96
C GLU A 166 13.16 -12.59 4.96
N LYS A 167 13.66 -13.42 4.04
CA LYS A 167 15.11 -13.67 3.90
C LYS A 167 15.88 -12.41 3.53
N ILE A 168 15.31 -11.59 2.63
CA ILE A 168 15.89 -10.28 2.27
C ILE A 168 15.94 -9.36 3.49
N ALA A 169 14.86 -9.31 4.28
CA ALA A 169 14.81 -8.47 5.48
C ALA A 169 15.82 -8.91 6.53
N ILE A 170 15.96 -10.22 6.78
CA ILE A 170 16.97 -10.77 7.70
C ILE A 170 18.39 -10.44 7.22
N ASN A 171 18.68 -10.64 5.94
CA ASN A 171 20.00 -10.34 5.39
C ASN A 171 20.35 -8.85 5.51
N ARG A 172 19.39 -7.93 5.32
CA ARG A 172 19.61 -6.49 5.55
C ARG A 172 19.98 -6.22 7.01
N THR A 173 19.23 -6.78 7.97
CA THR A 173 19.53 -6.61 9.40
C THR A 173 20.92 -7.15 9.76
N ILE A 174 21.31 -8.30 9.19
CA ILE A 174 22.66 -8.85 9.40
C ILE A 174 23.73 -7.90 8.85
N ASN A 175 23.54 -7.39 7.63
CA ASN A 175 24.50 -6.47 7.02
C ASN A 175 24.62 -5.16 7.79
N ASP A 176 23.51 -4.61 8.27
CA ASP A 176 23.49 -3.37 9.06
C ASP A 176 24.24 -3.59 10.40
N ASN A 177 24.09 -4.77 11.03
CA ASN A 177 24.79 -5.11 12.27
C ASN A 177 26.31 -5.41 12.06
N LEU A 178 26.71 -5.87 10.86
CA LEU A 178 28.12 -6.11 10.55
C LEU A 178 28.86 -4.83 10.15
N ALA A 179 28.14 -3.79 9.75
CA ALA A 179 28.69 -2.49 9.37
C ALA A 179 28.78 -1.49 10.53
N ALA A 180 28.24 -1.84 11.71
CA ALA A 180 28.25 -1.04 12.93
C ALA A 180 29.42 -1.43 13.84
#